data_e16824b62880b3765d6168d39998924c
#
_entry.id   e16824b62880b3765d6168d39998924c
#
_cell.length_a   1.000
_cell.length_b   1.000
_cell.length_c   1.000
_cell.angle_alpha   90.00
_cell.angle_beta   90.00
_cell.angle_gamma   90.00
#
_symmetry.space_group_name_H-M   'P 1'
#
loop_
_entity.id
_entity.type
_entity.pdbx_description
1 polymer ?
#
loop_
_entity_poly.entity_id
_entity_poly.type
_entity_poly.pdbx_seq_one_letter_code
_entity_poly.pdbx_strand_id
1 'polypeptide(L)'
;MSAAEEAAAYRTIILEGCDGTGKSTIATHLARTHDFNTVHSLRTPDHLDLAGRYRDLLQQPGRLILDRCFISELVYGPLRRGRSRLTWAQAFDLAEAVAARDGVFLHLTAPPTVIRARLLERDGTAEDLSELTAIVSAYHRTFETITSYAPVLTIDTSIEELPSTG
;
A
#
# COMPACT_ATOMS: atom_id res chain seq x y z
N MET A 1 4.37 -21.26 -0.10
CA MET A 1 4.48 -20.06 0.77
C MET A 1 3.60 -18.96 0.20
N SER A 2 2.77 -18.36 1.05
CA SER A 2 1.91 -17.25 0.59
C SER A 2 2.72 -15.97 0.38
N ALA A 3 2.17 -15.02 -0.38
CA ALA A 3 2.83 -13.74 -0.58
C ALA A 3 3.02 -12.97 0.74
N ALA A 4 2.07 -13.10 1.69
CA ALA A 4 2.22 -12.51 3.01
C ALA A 4 3.41 -13.12 3.78
N GLU A 5 3.63 -14.42 3.69
CA GLU A 5 4.78 -15.09 4.30
C GLU A 5 6.08 -14.72 3.61
N GLU A 6 6.08 -14.59 2.29
CA GLU A 6 7.23 -14.09 1.55
C GLU A 6 7.59 -12.66 2.00
N ALA A 7 6.58 -11.79 2.15
CA ALA A 7 6.78 -10.43 2.63
C ALA A 7 7.38 -10.40 4.05
N ALA A 8 7.00 -11.34 4.91
CA ALA A 8 7.51 -11.41 6.28
C ALA A 8 9.02 -11.72 6.37
N ALA A 9 9.64 -12.18 5.28
CA ALA A 9 11.09 -12.36 5.22
C ALA A 9 11.85 -11.02 5.07
N TYR A 10 11.16 -9.96 4.69
CA TYR A 10 11.76 -8.62 4.55
C TYR A 10 11.76 -7.87 5.89
N ARG A 11 12.66 -6.92 6.03
CA ARG A 11 12.73 -6.05 7.22
C ARG A 11 11.60 -5.04 7.27
N THR A 12 11.18 -4.53 6.11
CA THR A 12 10.13 -3.51 6.01
C THR A 12 9.11 -3.94 4.97
N ILE A 13 7.83 -3.84 5.35
CA ILE A 13 6.71 -4.12 4.45
C ILE A 13 5.90 -2.85 4.27
N ILE A 14 5.69 -2.45 3.03
CA ILE A 14 4.82 -1.33 2.67
C ILE A 14 3.53 -1.91 2.11
N LEU A 15 2.43 -1.76 2.87
CA LEU A 15 1.11 -2.21 2.44
C LEU A 15 0.42 -1.13 1.63
N GLU A 16 0.02 -1.45 0.44
CA GLU A 16 -0.67 -0.52 -0.45
C GLU A 16 -1.80 -1.21 -1.21
N GLY A 17 -2.82 -0.46 -1.52
CA GLY A 17 -4.02 -0.88 -2.22
C GLY A 17 -5.18 0.00 -1.80
N CYS A 18 -6.28 0.00 -2.57
CA CYS A 18 -7.44 0.80 -2.18
C CYS A 18 -8.15 0.20 -0.95
N ASP A 19 -9.03 0.98 -0.35
CA ASP A 19 -9.87 0.49 0.74
C ASP A 19 -10.71 -0.70 0.27
N GLY A 20 -10.96 -1.64 1.17
CA GLY A 20 -11.72 -2.84 0.85
C GLY A 20 -10.89 -3.99 0.29
N THR A 21 -9.56 -3.85 0.21
CA THR A 21 -8.67 -4.93 -0.26
C THR A 21 -8.10 -5.82 0.84
N GLY A 22 -8.33 -5.48 2.12
CA GLY A 22 -7.91 -6.33 3.24
C GLY A 22 -6.57 -5.93 3.87
N LYS A 23 -6.12 -4.69 3.69
CA LYS A 23 -4.85 -4.20 4.26
C LYS A 23 -4.76 -4.36 5.78
N SER A 24 -5.81 -3.93 6.50
CA SER A 24 -5.82 -4.00 7.97
C SER A 24 -5.74 -5.43 8.49
N THR A 25 -6.40 -6.37 7.81
CA THR A 25 -6.36 -7.79 8.16
C THR A 25 -4.95 -8.34 8.03
N ILE A 26 -4.28 -8.06 6.93
CA ILE A 26 -2.89 -8.50 6.69
C ILE A 26 -1.93 -7.83 7.67
N ALA A 27 -2.07 -6.51 7.89
CA ALA A 27 -1.22 -5.79 8.84
C ALA A 27 -1.31 -6.37 10.25
N THR A 28 -2.53 -6.63 10.72
CA THR A 28 -2.77 -7.22 12.03
C THR A 28 -2.15 -8.62 12.13
N HIS A 29 -2.35 -9.45 11.11
CA HIS A 29 -1.77 -10.80 11.09
C HIS A 29 -0.25 -10.76 11.16
N LEU A 30 0.40 -9.96 10.33
CA LEU A 30 1.86 -9.86 10.29
C LEU A 30 2.43 -9.28 11.59
N ALA A 31 1.76 -8.30 12.18
CA ALA A 31 2.21 -7.72 13.45
C ALA A 31 2.11 -8.73 14.61
N ARG A 32 1.12 -9.63 14.58
CA ARG A 32 0.94 -10.66 15.62
C ARG A 32 1.84 -11.87 15.46
N THR A 33 2.10 -12.29 14.22
CA THR A 33 2.85 -13.50 13.93
C THR A 33 4.35 -13.27 13.74
N HIS A 34 4.73 -12.03 13.47
CA HIS A 34 6.10 -11.60 13.27
C HIS A 34 6.33 -10.30 14.04
N ASP A 35 7.56 -10.05 14.42
CA ASP A 35 7.92 -8.91 15.27
C ASP A 35 8.04 -7.60 14.47
N PHE A 36 6.91 -7.10 13.95
CA PHE A 36 6.83 -5.84 13.22
C PHE A 36 6.15 -4.76 14.05
N ASN A 37 6.66 -3.53 13.94
CA ASN A 37 5.97 -2.32 14.39
C ASN A 37 5.15 -1.76 13.24
N THR A 38 3.85 -1.54 13.47
CA THR A 38 2.97 -0.96 12.45
C THR A 38 2.94 0.56 12.59
N VAL A 39 3.18 1.25 11.48
CA VAL A 39 3.06 2.70 11.38
C VAL A 39 1.93 3.02 10.41
N HIS A 40 0.90 3.71 10.90
CA HIS A 40 -0.18 4.19 10.06
C HIS A 40 0.20 5.55 9.48
N SER A 41 0.17 5.67 8.16
CA SER A 41 0.46 6.93 7.49
C SER A 41 -0.73 7.87 7.62
N LEU A 42 -0.57 8.92 8.43
CA LEU A 42 -1.57 9.97 8.54
C LEU A 42 -1.49 10.89 7.32
N ARG A 43 -2.64 11.51 6.99
CA ARG A 43 -2.68 12.50 5.93
C ARG A 43 -1.68 13.62 6.20
N THR A 44 -0.83 13.89 5.22
CA THR A 44 0.15 14.98 5.32
C THR A 44 -0.50 16.30 4.88
N PRO A 45 -0.46 17.35 5.71
CA PRO A 45 -0.92 18.68 5.30
C PRO A 45 -0.21 19.18 4.04
N ASP A 46 -0.93 19.94 3.20
CA ASP A 46 -0.44 20.36 1.89
C ASP A 46 0.82 21.23 1.93
N HIS A 47 1.07 21.92 3.05
CA HIS A 47 2.25 22.78 3.22
C HIS A 47 3.52 22.04 3.64
N LEU A 48 3.44 20.75 3.94
CA LEU A 48 4.59 19.96 4.38
C LEU A 48 5.24 19.23 3.19
N ASP A 49 6.54 19.02 3.30
CA ASP A 49 7.33 18.24 2.35
C ASP A 49 6.97 16.75 2.46
N LEU A 50 6.17 16.28 1.54
CA LEU A 50 5.68 14.91 1.55
C LEU A 50 6.81 13.89 1.33
N ALA A 51 7.73 14.18 0.40
CA ALA A 51 8.87 13.30 0.13
C ALA A 51 9.78 13.18 1.36
N GLY A 52 10.07 14.30 2.02
CA GLY A 52 10.86 14.33 3.24
C GLY A 52 10.22 13.53 4.35
N ARG A 53 8.90 13.65 4.51
CA ARG A 53 8.16 12.89 5.53
C ARG A 53 8.26 11.38 5.32
N TYR A 54 8.08 10.91 4.09
CA TYR A 54 8.21 9.48 3.80
C TYR A 54 9.65 8.98 3.98
N ARG A 55 10.63 9.81 3.62
CA ARG A 55 12.04 9.49 3.86
C ARG A 55 12.32 9.32 5.35
N ASP A 56 11.76 10.18 6.19
CA ASP A 56 11.90 10.09 7.65
C ASP A 56 11.23 8.82 8.20
N LEU A 57 10.05 8.48 7.72
CA LEU A 57 9.35 7.24 8.11
C LEU A 57 10.20 6.01 7.78
N LEU A 58 10.87 6.00 6.63
CA LEU A 58 11.72 4.88 6.21
C LEU A 58 13.03 4.80 7.00
N GLN A 59 13.38 5.80 7.80
CA GLN A 59 14.58 5.77 8.65
C GLN A 59 14.31 5.22 10.05
N GLN A 60 13.08 4.92 10.40
CA GLN A 60 12.77 4.36 11.71
C GLN A 60 13.43 3.00 11.90
N PRO A 61 13.99 2.71 13.11
CA PRO A 61 14.68 1.44 13.34
C PRO A 61 13.72 0.27 13.49
N GLY A 62 14.27 -0.93 13.35
CA GLY A 62 13.53 -2.17 13.56
C GLY A 62 12.77 -2.65 12.33
N ARG A 63 11.90 -3.63 12.54
CA ARG A 63 11.03 -4.16 11.50
C ARG A 63 9.75 -3.37 11.44
N LEU A 64 9.42 -2.85 10.26
CA LEU A 64 8.31 -1.93 10.08
C LEU A 64 7.29 -2.47 9.09
N ILE A 65 6.01 -2.28 9.43
CA ILE A 65 4.91 -2.31 8.45
C ILE A 65 4.42 -0.89 8.31
N LEU A 66 4.47 -0.34 7.12
CA LEU A 66 3.83 0.94 6.80
C LEU A 66 2.48 0.65 6.17
N ASP A 67 1.41 1.01 6.88
CA ASP A 67 0.04 0.90 6.38
C ASP A 67 -0.25 2.14 5.56
N ARG A 68 -0.09 2.03 4.26
CA ARG A 68 -0.02 3.07 3.24
C ARG A 68 1.26 3.89 3.30
N CYS A 69 1.68 4.35 2.15
CA CYS A 69 2.87 5.16 1.97
C CYS A 69 2.67 6.07 0.74
N PHE A 70 3.76 6.42 0.06
CA PHE A 70 3.74 7.38 -1.05
C PHE A 70 3.04 6.88 -2.32
N ILE A 71 2.82 5.59 -2.47
CA ILE A 71 2.09 5.03 -3.63
C ILE A 71 0.66 5.59 -3.67
N SER A 72 0.02 5.71 -2.51
CA SER A 72 -1.32 6.30 -2.43
C SER A 72 -1.37 7.72 -3.01
N GLU A 73 -0.34 8.54 -2.80
CA GLU A 73 -0.27 9.88 -3.38
C GLU A 73 -0.16 9.83 -4.90
N LEU A 74 0.63 8.90 -5.44
CA LEU A 74 0.78 8.74 -6.89
C LEU A 74 -0.51 8.27 -7.55
N VAL A 75 -1.37 7.56 -6.83
CA VAL A 75 -2.66 7.07 -7.33
C VAL A 75 -3.75 8.12 -7.15
N TYR A 76 -3.98 8.55 -5.91
CA TYR A 76 -5.11 9.43 -5.59
C TYR A 76 -4.87 10.89 -5.96
N GLY A 77 -3.61 11.34 -5.94
CA GLY A 77 -3.28 12.71 -6.32
C GLY A 77 -3.79 13.07 -7.71
N PRO A 78 -3.38 12.36 -8.77
CA PRO A 78 -3.89 12.61 -10.12
C PRO A 78 -5.41 12.44 -10.26
N LEU A 79 -5.97 11.41 -9.62
CA LEU A 79 -7.41 11.10 -9.73
C LEU A 79 -8.30 12.12 -9.03
N ARG A 80 -7.87 12.64 -7.87
CA ARG A 80 -8.70 13.53 -7.03
C ARG A 80 -8.37 15.01 -7.16
N ARG A 81 -7.10 15.34 -7.46
CA ARG A 81 -6.63 16.73 -7.55
C ARG A 81 -6.07 17.10 -8.92
N GLY A 82 -6.01 16.14 -9.84
CA GLY A 82 -5.41 16.34 -11.17
C GLY A 82 -3.88 16.33 -11.19
N ARG A 83 -3.23 16.17 -10.03
CA ARG A 83 -1.76 16.12 -9.91
C ARG A 83 -1.32 15.40 -8.65
N SER A 84 -0.13 14.83 -8.69
CA SER A 84 0.54 14.28 -7.51
C SER A 84 1.39 15.36 -6.83
N ARG A 85 1.48 15.30 -5.49
CA ARG A 85 2.43 16.12 -4.70
C ARG A 85 3.86 15.55 -4.75
N LEU A 86 4.02 14.35 -5.30
CA LEU A 86 5.32 13.72 -5.55
C LEU A 86 5.59 13.68 -7.04
N THR A 87 6.83 14.00 -7.43
CA THR A 87 7.30 13.72 -8.78
C THR A 87 7.66 12.24 -8.90
N TRP A 88 7.72 11.74 -10.13
CA TRP A 88 8.20 10.38 -10.34
C TRP A 88 9.66 10.19 -9.92
N ALA A 89 10.49 11.21 -10.09
CA ALA A 89 11.89 11.16 -9.60
C ALA A 89 11.93 10.95 -8.08
N GLN A 90 11.11 11.68 -7.33
CA GLN A 90 11.00 11.51 -5.87
C GLN A 90 10.47 10.12 -5.51
N ALA A 91 9.49 9.61 -6.25
CA ALA A 91 8.92 8.28 -6.04
C ALA A 91 9.98 7.18 -6.27
N PHE A 92 10.81 7.31 -7.30
CA PHE A 92 11.89 6.36 -7.57
C PHE A 92 12.95 6.38 -6.46
N ASP A 93 13.33 7.56 -5.98
CA ASP A 93 14.26 7.68 -4.85
C ASP A 93 13.70 7.01 -3.59
N LEU A 94 12.41 7.20 -3.31
CA LEU A 94 11.76 6.56 -2.17
C LEU A 94 11.66 5.05 -2.34
N ALA A 95 11.38 4.55 -3.55
CA ALA A 95 11.34 3.13 -3.82
C ALA A 95 12.74 2.50 -3.63
N GLU A 96 13.79 3.15 -4.11
CA GLU A 96 15.16 2.71 -3.86
C GLU A 96 15.51 2.71 -2.37
N ALA A 97 15.02 3.70 -1.62
CA ALA A 97 15.20 3.73 -0.16
C ALA A 97 14.51 2.55 0.53
N VAL A 98 13.33 2.14 0.05
CA VAL A 98 12.64 0.93 0.53
C VAL A 98 13.50 -0.30 0.25
N ALA A 99 14.00 -0.46 -0.97
CA ALA A 99 14.86 -1.59 -1.34
C ALA A 99 16.14 -1.62 -0.51
N ALA A 100 16.75 -0.46 -0.27
CA ALA A 100 18.01 -0.34 0.48
C ALA A 100 17.88 -0.76 1.95
N ARG A 101 16.68 -0.69 2.52
CA ARG A 101 16.44 -1.17 3.89
C ARG A 101 15.85 -2.58 3.97
N ASP A 102 16.06 -3.38 2.94
CA ASP A 102 15.48 -4.73 2.84
C ASP A 102 13.95 -4.68 2.91
N GLY A 103 13.36 -3.80 2.11
CA GLY A 103 11.93 -3.57 2.07
C GLY A 103 11.24 -4.16 0.85
N VAL A 104 9.95 -4.40 0.98
CA VAL A 104 9.08 -4.89 -0.08
C VAL A 104 7.76 -4.13 -0.07
N PHE A 105 7.22 -3.86 -1.25
CA PHE A 105 5.84 -3.41 -1.38
C PHE A 105 4.92 -4.62 -1.47
N LEU A 106 3.90 -4.63 -0.64
CA LEU A 106 2.85 -5.63 -0.69
C LEU A 106 1.59 -4.97 -1.26
N HIS A 107 1.34 -5.21 -2.53
CA HIS A 107 0.22 -4.65 -3.27
C HIS A 107 -1.00 -5.56 -3.13
N LEU A 108 -2.00 -5.09 -2.40
CA LEU A 108 -3.27 -5.80 -2.26
C LEU A 108 -4.26 -5.28 -3.30
N THR A 109 -4.87 -6.20 -4.02
CA THR A 109 -5.86 -5.88 -5.05
C THR A 109 -7.02 -6.86 -5.00
N ALA A 110 -8.10 -6.51 -5.67
CA ALA A 110 -9.26 -7.37 -5.92
C ALA A 110 -10.05 -6.77 -7.09
N PRO A 111 -10.94 -7.53 -7.73
CA PRO A 111 -11.83 -6.95 -8.73
C PRO A 111 -12.66 -5.80 -8.16
N PRO A 112 -12.90 -4.72 -8.91
CA PRO A 112 -13.68 -3.58 -8.43
C PRO A 112 -15.06 -3.94 -7.88
N THR A 113 -15.73 -4.94 -8.44
CA THR A 113 -17.01 -5.44 -7.96
C THR A 113 -16.93 -6.04 -6.56
N VAL A 114 -15.85 -6.78 -6.27
CA VAL A 114 -15.59 -7.37 -4.95
C VAL A 114 -15.29 -6.28 -3.93
N ILE A 115 -14.45 -5.32 -4.30
CA ILE A 115 -14.12 -4.18 -3.43
C ILE A 115 -15.39 -3.41 -3.07
N ARG A 116 -16.22 -3.11 -4.07
CA ARG A 116 -17.47 -2.37 -3.85
C ARG A 116 -18.41 -3.11 -2.90
N ALA A 117 -18.57 -4.42 -3.08
CA ALA A 117 -19.42 -5.24 -2.19
C ALA A 117 -18.90 -5.21 -0.75
N ARG A 118 -17.58 -5.31 -0.54
CA ARG A 118 -16.96 -5.25 0.79
C ARG A 118 -17.18 -3.89 1.46
N LEU A 119 -17.01 -2.79 0.70
CA LEU A 119 -17.20 -1.45 1.24
C LEU A 119 -18.65 -1.18 1.60
N LEU A 120 -19.60 -1.63 0.78
CA LEU A 120 -21.03 -1.51 1.06
C LEU A 120 -21.42 -2.29 2.33
N GLU A 121 -20.88 -3.49 2.51
CA GLU A 121 -21.13 -4.30 3.70
C GLU A 121 -20.54 -3.66 4.97
N ARG A 122 -19.31 -3.14 4.89
CA ARG A 122 -18.62 -2.55 6.03
C ARG A 122 -19.14 -1.17 6.41
N ASP A 123 -19.32 -0.28 5.42
CA ASP A 123 -19.56 1.14 5.64
C ASP A 123 -20.96 1.59 5.21
N GLY A 124 -21.72 0.77 4.49
CA GLY A 124 -23.01 1.12 3.92
C GLY A 124 -22.93 2.02 2.68
N THR A 125 -21.76 2.49 2.32
CA THR A 125 -21.50 3.32 1.13
C THR A 125 -20.22 2.88 0.43
N ALA A 126 -20.14 3.15 -0.85
CA ALA A 126 -18.91 2.94 -1.65
C ALA A 126 -18.93 3.88 -2.85
N GLU A 127 -17.75 4.15 -3.37
CA GLU A 127 -17.58 4.80 -4.67
C GLU A 127 -18.27 3.95 -5.75
N ASP A 128 -18.65 4.58 -6.86
CA ASP A 128 -19.23 3.84 -7.96
C ASP A 128 -18.19 2.92 -8.64
N LEU A 129 -18.69 1.99 -9.45
CA LEU A 129 -17.83 0.98 -10.06
C LEU A 129 -16.78 1.59 -10.99
N SER A 130 -17.11 2.68 -11.68
CA SER A 130 -16.16 3.33 -12.59
C SER A 130 -15.02 4.01 -11.83
N GLU A 131 -15.30 4.62 -10.69
CA GLU A 131 -14.27 5.20 -9.82
C GLU A 131 -13.34 4.13 -9.26
N LEU A 132 -13.90 3.04 -8.75
CA LEU A 132 -13.12 1.92 -8.22
C LEU A 132 -12.26 1.27 -9.31
N THR A 133 -12.79 1.13 -10.52
CA THR A 133 -12.03 0.62 -11.66
C THR A 133 -10.83 1.52 -11.97
N ALA A 134 -11.02 2.83 -11.96
CA ALA A 134 -9.95 3.80 -12.19
C ALA A 134 -8.87 3.70 -11.09
N ILE A 135 -9.26 3.58 -9.83
CA ILE A 135 -8.33 3.44 -8.70
C ILE A 135 -7.52 2.15 -8.81
N VAL A 136 -8.18 1.02 -9.02
CA VAL A 136 -7.51 -0.29 -9.16
C VAL A 136 -6.52 -0.28 -10.32
N SER A 137 -6.94 0.25 -11.48
CA SER A 137 -6.06 0.37 -12.65
C SER A 137 -4.86 1.28 -12.39
N ALA A 138 -5.06 2.38 -11.67
CA ALA A 138 -3.97 3.30 -11.33
C ALA A 138 -2.95 2.65 -10.40
N TYR A 139 -3.38 1.84 -9.42
CA TYR A 139 -2.47 1.06 -8.59
C TYR A 139 -1.64 0.08 -9.41
N HIS A 140 -2.27 -0.66 -10.32
CA HIS A 140 -1.55 -1.60 -11.19
C HIS A 140 -0.49 -0.91 -12.03
N ARG A 141 -0.83 0.20 -12.69
CA ARG A 141 0.13 0.95 -13.51
C ARG A 141 1.28 1.52 -12.68
N THR A 142 0.96 2.04 -11.50
CA THR A 142 1.97 2.60 -10.60
C THR A 142 2.96 1.52 -10.17
N PHE A 143 2.49 0.37 -9.76
CA PHE A 143 3.36 -0.73 -9.35
C PHE A 143 4.15 -1.34 -10.49
N GLU A 144 3.62 -1.39 -11.70
CA GLU A 144 4.40 -1.80 -12.88
C GLU A 144 5.66 -0.94 -13.04
N THR A 145 5.52 0.36 -12.81
CA THR A 145 6.67 1.29 -12.86
C THR A 145 7.61 1.09 -11.68
N ILE A 146 7.08 0.93 -10.48
CA ILE A 146 7.87 0.79 -9.24
C ILE A 146 8.68 -0.51 -9.19
N THR A 147 8.24 -1.59 -9.85
CA THR A 147 8.96 -2.87 -9.85
C THR A 147 10.38 -2.78 -10.38
N SER A 148 10.70 -1.75 -11.16
CA SER A 148 12.07 -1.52 -11.63
C SER A 148 13.02 -1.00 -10.55
N TYR A 149 12.49 -0.55 -9.41
CA TYR A 149 13.26 0.11 -8.35
C TYR A 149 13.23 -0.62 -7.02
N ALA A 150 12.22 -1.45 -6.77
CA ALA A 150 12.07 -2.18 -5.50
C ALA A 150 11.24 -3.45 -5.72
N PRO A 151 11.40 -4.45 -4.83
CA PRO A 151 10.55 -5.64 -4.89
C PRO A 151 9.07 -5.32 -4.65
N VAL A 152 8.19 -5.92 -5.45
CA VAL A 152 6.73 -5.82 -5.28
C VAL A 152 6.15 -7.23 -5.29
N LEU A 153 5.38 -7.55 -4.26
CA LEU A 153 4.54 -8.74 -4.20
C LEU A 153 3.09 -8.32 -4.32
N THR A 154 2.32 -9.02 -5.14
CA THR A 154 0.90 -8.69 -5.35
C THR A 154 0.02 -9.82 -4.83
N ILE A 155 -1.02 -9.46 -4.07
CA ILE A 155 -2.05 -10.38 -3.59
C ILE A 155 -3.40 -9.95 -4.15
N ASP A 156 -4.06 -10.85 -4.90
CA ASP A 156 -5.48 -10.70 -5.21
C ASP A 156 -6.27 -11.35 -4.08
N THR A 157 -6.88 -10.52 -3.23
CA THR A 157 -7.57 -10.99 -2.03
C THR A 157 -8.95 -11.58 -2.30
N SER A 158 -9.41 -11.57 -3.55
CA SER A 158 -10.62 -12.31 -3.96
C SER A 158 -10.34 -13.79 -4.23
N ILE A 159 -9.07 -14.13 -4.48
CA ILE A 159 -8.62 -15.49 -4.83
C ILE A 159 -7.87 -16.11 -3.65
N GLU A 160 -6.91 -15.37 -3.06
CA GLU A 160 -6.14 -15.85 -1.91
C GLU A 160 -6.94 -15.68 -0.62
N GLU A 161 -6.94 -16.72 0.21
CA GLU A 161 -7.56 -16.66 1.52
C GLU A 161 -6.74 -15.75 2.43
N LEU A 162 -7.40 -14.73 3.01
CA LEU A 162 -6.74 -13.86 3.98
C LEU A 162 -6.53 -14.60 5.30
N PRO A 163 -5.41 -14.34 6.01
CA PRO A 163 -5.18 -14.92 7.32
C PRO A 163 -6.30 -14.54 8.28
N SER A 164 -6.71 -15.48 9.14
CA SER A 164 -7.69 -15.16 10.18
C SER A 164 -7.05 -14.26 11.25
N THR A 165 -7.83 -13.29 11.74
CA THR A 165 -7.41 -12.36 12.78
C THR A 165 -7.80 -12.83 14.19
N GLY A 166 -8.33 -14.04 14.28
CA GLY A 166 -8.81 -14.61 15.53
C GLY A 166 -7.71 -14.94 16.55
#